data_883bff5a2449f2cee65d3d58168afdfd
#
_entry.id   883bff5a2449f2cee65d3d58168afdfd
#
_cell.length_a   1.000
_cell.length_b   1.000
_cell.length_c   1.000
_cell.angle_alpha   90.00
_cell.angle_beta   90.00
_cell.angle_gamma   90.00
#
_symmetry.space_group_name_H-M   'P 1'
#
loop_
_entity.id
_entity.type
_entity.pdbx_description
1 polymer ?
#
loop_
_entity_poly.entity_id
_entity_poly.type
_entity_poly.pdbx_seq_one_letter_code
_entity_poly.pdbx_strand_id
1 'polypeptide(L)'
;MLAGRMLNRRQSDELAVDAISLAQFALLIKPAIIAGAALILAQLAPSAAGQLGSLPLWQAVLLVIIPADFMHYWYHRLGHTVPFMWHMHRTHHTATAMSISVAYRENWRWFLFMPDIWYAGALVYLGLGEAVLIAHLIFGCANVLVHSAFAWDKVLYKWRWLVPFTWLLERLVQLPSTHRAHHAELDEHGKPPHHNFAQLLFIWDTLFGTANFTHDRYPERYGIPNDPGDPWCVQLWWPFCRSRKADSEYR
;
A
#
# COMPACT_ATOMS: atom_id res chain seq x y z
N MET A 1 11.49 26.56 9.82
CA MET A 1 11.18 26.81 8.39
C MET A 1 10.45 25.66 7.67
N LEU A 2 10.14 24.53 8.28
CA LEU A 2 9.40 23.41 7.65
C LEU A 2 7.88 23.54 7.73
N ALA A 3 7.34 24.20 8.74
CA ALA A 3 5.90 24.33 8.93
C ALA A 3 5.19 25.32 7.97
N GLY A 4 5.89 26.29 7.42
CA GLY A 4 5.32 27.32 6.55
C GLY A 4 5.10 26.93 5.10
N ARG A 5 5.66 25.78 4.65
CA ARG A 5 5.46 25.27 3.28
C ARG A 5 4.30 24.25 3.17
N MET A 6 3.68 23.87 4.27
CA MET A 6 2.68 22.80 4.30
C MET A 6 1.25 23.22 3.94
N LEU A 7 0.97 24.48 3.65
CA LEU A 7 -0.41 24.97 3.49
C LEU A 7 -0.59 25.89 2.29
N ASN A 8 -0.23 25.45 1.09
CA ASN A 8 -0.88 26.05 -0.06
C ASN A 8 -2.17 25.25 -0.41
N ARG A 9 -3.09 25.85 -1.16
CA ARG A 9 -4.45 25.31 -1.41
C ARG A 9 -4.44 23.88 -1.99
N ARG A 10 -3.45 23.54 -2.80
CA ARG A 10 -3.28 22.18 -3.39
C ARG A 10 -2.94 21.16 -2.30
N GLN A 11 -2.15 21.54 -1.31
CA GLN A 11 -1.81 20.66 -0.18
C GLN A 11 -2.98 20.43 0.78
N SER A 12 -3.88 21.41 0.95
CA SER A 12 -5.09 21.22 1.77
C SER A 12 -6.05 20.22 1.14
N ASP A 13 -6.20 20.25 -0.18
CA ASP A 13 -7.06 19.33 -0.91
C ASP A 13 -6.47 17.89 -0.88
N GLU A 14 -5.16 17.75 -1.00
CA GLU A 14 -4.46 16.47 -0.87
C GLU A 14 -4.63 15.89 0.54
N LEU A 15 -4.46 16.69 1.59
CA LEU A 15 -4.67 16.24 2.98
C LEU A 15 -6.13 15.83 3.24
N ALA A 16 -7.10 16.52 2.62
CA ALA A 16 -8.50 16.12 2.72
C ALA A 16 -8.75 14.76 2.06
N VAL A 17 -8.17 14.51 0.87
CA VAL A 17 -8.22 13.19 0.21
C VAL A 17 -7.63 12.12 1.12
N ASP A 18 -6.45 12.35 1.69
CA ASP A 18 -5.77 11.41 2.58
C ASP A 18 -6.62 11.09 3.81
N ALA A 19 -7.16 12.13 4.48
CA ALA A 19 -7.97 11.97 5.68
C ALA A 19 -9.28 11.23 5.42
N ILE A 20 -9.98 11.57 4.34
CA ILE A 20 -11.24 10.90 3.96
C ILE A 20 -10.95 9.45 3.57
N SER A 21 -9.89 9.20 2.80
CA SER A 21 -9.50 7.86 2.40
C SER A 21 -9.19 6.98 3.62
N LEU A 22 -8.38 7.46 4.56
CA LEU A 22 -8.08 6.75 5.79
C LEU A 22 -9.35 6.49 6.62
N ALA A 23 -10.23 7.49 6.76
CA ALA A 23 -11.46 7.34 7.52
C ALA A 23 -12.40 6.29 6.89
N GLN A 24 -12.64 6.35 5.58
CA GLN A 24 -13.47 5.34 4.91
C GLN A 24 -12.88 3.93 5.02
N PHE A 25 -11.56 3.79 4.90
CA PHE A 25 -10.89 2.51 5.06
C PHE A 25 -11.01 1.97 6.49
N ALA A 26 -10.58 2.74 7.48
CA ALA A 26 -10.45 2.27 8.85
C ALA A 26 -11.81 2.08 9.55
N LEU A 27 -12.78 2.96 9.27
CA LEU A 27 -14.05 2.99 10.00
C LEU A 27 -15.17 2.22 9.28
N LEU A 28 -15.08 2.06 7.96
CA LEU A 28 -16.20 1.49 7.18
C LEU A 28 -15.77 0.23 6.42
N ILE A 29 -14.81 0.33 5.48
CA ILE A 29 -14.55 -0.71 4.50
C ILE A 29 -13.87 -1.92 5.15
N LYS A 30 -12.77 -1.71 5.86
CA LYS A 30 -12.02 -2.81 6.49
C LYS A 30 -12.85 -3.58 7.51
N PRO A 31 -13.56 -2.96 8.47
CA PRO A 31 -14.44 -3.68 9.38
C PRO A 31 -15.56 -4.43 8.66
N ALA A 32 -16.17 -3.81 7.63
CA ALA A 32 -17.23 -4.45 6.85
C ALA A 32 -16.73 -5.68 6.09
N ILE A 33 -15.54 -5.64 5.49
CA ILE A 33 -14.94 -6.79 4.80
C ILE A 33 -14.64 -7.91 5.79
N ILE A 34 -14.00 -7.61 6.93
CA ILE A 34 -13.66 -8.61 7.94
C ILE A 34 -14.94 -9.29 8.46
N ALA A 35 -15.96 -8.51 8.81
CA ALA A 35 -17.25 -9.04 9.24
C ALA A 35 -17.95 -9.83 8.12
N GLY A 36 -17.97 -9.31 6.90
CA GLY A 36 -18.56 -9.96 5.73
C GLY A 36 -17.91 -11.31 5.41
N ALA A 37 -16.58 -11.37 5.41
CA ALA A 37 -15.84 -12.61 5.20
C ALA A 37 -16.17 -13.65 6.28
N ALA A 38 -16.20 -13.24 7.55
CA ALA A 38 -16.57 -14.10 8.66
C ALA A 38 -18.01 -14.61 8.54
N LEU A 39 -18.97 -13.75 8.19
CA LEU A 39 -20.37 -14.12 7.99
C LEU A 39 -20.55 -15.07 6.80
N ILE A 40 -19.87 -14.86 5.70
CA ILE A 40 -19.89 -15.76 4.53
C ILE A 40 -19.39 -17.15 4.94
N LEU A 41 -18.25 -17.22 5.63
CA LEU A 41 -17.69 -18.49 6.08
C LEU A 41 -18.57 -19.19 7.12
N ALA A 42 -19.24 -18.44 8.00
CA ALA A 42 -20.18 -19.01 8.95
C ALA A 42 -21.36 -19.73 8.27
N GLN A 43 -21.73 -19.31 7.06
CA GLN A 43 -22.76 -19.98 6.26
C GLN A 43 -22.20 -21.16 5.45
N LEU A 44 -21.01 -20.98 4.85
CA LEU A 44 -20.43 -21.96 3.93
C LEU A 44 -19.71 -23.11 4.65
N ALA A 45 -19.08 -22.83 5.79
CA ALA A 45 -18.26 -23.77 6.55
C ALA A 45 -18.42 -23.56 8.07
N PRO A 46 -19.62 -23.75 8.65
CA PRO A 46 -19.89 -23.47 10.07
C PRO A 46 -19.01 -24.29 11.02
N SER A 47 -18.62 -25.48 10.63
CA SER A 47 -17.74 -26.34 11.44
C SER A 47 -16.29 -25.87 11.48
N ALA A 48 -15.87 -24.96 10.60
CA ALA A 48 -14.51 -24.47 10.56
C ALA A 48 -14.23 -23.32 11.58
N ALA A 49 -15.27 -22.82 12.25
CA ALA A 49 -15.15 -21.75 13.24
C ALA A 49 -14.11 -22.10 14.32
N GLY A 50 -13.11 -21.26 14.50
CA GLY A 50 -12.10 -21.43 15.55
C GLY A 50 -11.10 -22.57 15.37
N GLN A 51 -11.15 -23.35 14.28
CA GLN A 51 -10.32 -24.56 14.12
C GLN A 51 -8.81 -24.31 14.18
N LEU A 52 -8.35 -23.10 13.84
CA LEU A 52 -6.95 -22.75 13.90
C LEU A 52 -6.53 -22.08 15.21
N GLY A 53 -7.47 -21.88 16.14
CA GLY A 53 -7.22 -21.13 17.40
C GLY A 53 -6.20 -21.78 18.34
N SER A 54 -5.84 -23.05 18.14
CA SER A 54 -4.80 -23.74 18.90
C SER A 54 -3.38 -23.58 18.34
N LEU A 55 -3.22 -22.92 17.18
CA LEU A 55 -1.89 -22.69 16.62
C LEU A 55 -1.04 -21.80 17.53
N PRO A 56 0.24 -22.10 17.71
CA PRO A 56 1.16 -21.20 18.37
C PRO A 56 1.15 -19.82 17.71
N LEU A 57 1.12 -18.75 18.51
CA LEU A 57 0.95 -17.38 18.02
C LEU A 57 1.94 -17.01 16.92
N TRP A 58 3.22 -17.37 17.03
CA TRP A 58 4.22 -17.07 16.02
C TRP A 58 3.94 -17.75 14.67
N GLN A 59 3.42 -19.00 14.69
CA GLN A 59 3.01 -19.70 13.45
C GLN A 59 1.78 -19.02 12.82
N ALA A 60 0.81 -18.67 13.67
CA ALA A 60 -0.37 -17.95 13.24
C ALA A 60 -0.01 -16.59 12.60
N VAL A 61 0.92 -15.81 13.19
CA VAL A 61 1.38 -14.54 12.64
C VAL A 61 2.08 -14.73 11.29
N LEU A 62 2.94 -15.74 11.14
CA LEU A 62 3.57 -16.04 9.85
C LEU A 62 2.54 -16.48 8.79
N LEU A 63 1.54 -17.29 9.20
CA LEU A 63 0.45 -17.71 8.33
C LEU A 63 -0.40 -16.51 7.85
N VAL A 64 -0.52 -15.45 8.65
CA VAL A 64 -1.17 -14.22 8.21
C VAL A 64 -0.25 -13.41 7.30
N ILE A 65 0.98 -13.10 7.73
CA ILE A 65 1.85 -12.14 7.05
C ILE A 65 2.26 -12.62 5.66
N ILE A 66 2.78 -13.84 5.55
CA ILE A 66 3.39 -14.31 4.30
C ILE A 66 2.37 -14.38 3.15
N PRO A 67 1.19 -15.02 3.30
CA PRO A 67 0.22 -15.06 2.22
C PRO A 67 -0.45 -13.70 1.97
N ALA A 68 -0.72 -12.90 3.03
CA ALA A 68 -1.33 -11.59 2.85
C ALA A 68 -0.41 -10.66 2.04
N ASP A 69 0.89 -10.61 2.38
CA ASP A 69 1.86 -9.79 1.68
C ASP A 69 2.09 -10.26 0.23
N PHE A 70 2.09 -11.58 0.00
CA PHE A 70 2.14 -12.16 -1.34
C PHE A 70 0.91 -11.78 -2.19
N MET A 71 -0.30 -11.86 -1.62
CA MET A 71 -1.53 -11.43 -2.29
C MET A 71 -1.51 -9.93 -2.59
N HIS A 72 -1.01 -9.13 -1.64
CA HIS A 72 -0.87 -7.69 -1.81
C HIS A 72 0.10 -7.36 -2.95
N TYR A 73 1.28 -8.01 -3.01
CA TYR A 73 2.25 -7.84 -4.10
C TYR A 73 1.60 -8.05 -5.47
N TRP A 74 0.87 -9.15 -5.67
CA TRP A 74 0.21 -9.41 -6.96
C TRP A 74 -0.93 -8.44 -7.24
N TYR A 75 -1.72 -8.10 -6.23
CA TYR A 75 -2.79 -7.13 -6.36
C TYR A 75 -2.25 -5.76 -6.76
N HIS A 76 -1.18 -5.30 -6.14
CA HIS A 76 -0.50 -4.05 -6.42
C HIS A 76 0.11 -4.06 -7.83
N ARG A 77 0.83 -5.11 -8.20
CA ARG A 77 1.38 -5.29 -9.55
C ARG A 77 0.29 -5.25 -10.62
N LEU A 78 -0.84 -5.91 -10.40
CA LEU A 78 -2.00 -5.84 -11.29
C LEU A 78 -2.61 -4.44 -11.31
N GLY A 79 -2.59 -3.71 -10.21
CA GLY A 79 -2.94 -2.29 -10.14
C GLY A 79 -2.21 -1.42 -11.14
N HIS A 80 -0.95 -1.75 -11.44
CA HIS A 80 -0.12 -1.04 -12.42
C HIS A 80 -0.18 -1.60 -13.84
N THR A 81 -0.70 -2.83 -14.04
CA THR A 81 -0.70 -3.48 -15.37
C THR A 81 -2.07 -3.56 -16.01
N VAL A 82 -3.13 -3.56 -15.20
CA VAL A 82 -4.52 -3.69 -15.68
C VAL A 82 -5.20 -2.32 -15.62
N PRO A 83 -5.63 -1.73 -16.75
CA PRO A 83 -6.17 -0.37 -16.78
C PRO A 83 -7.32 -0.14 -15.80
N PHE A 84 -8.26 -1.10 -15.67
CA PHE A 84 -9.35 -1.02 -14.72
C PHE A 84 -8.84 -0.94 -13.25
N MET A 85 -7.83 -1.72 -12.90
CA MET A 85 -7.26 -1.70 -11.55
C MET A 85 -6.43 -0.43 -11.31
N TRP A 86 -5.77 0.08 -12.34
CA TRP A 86 -5.07 1.36 -12.27
C TRP A 86 -6.04 2.51 -11.90
N HIS A 87 -7.25 2.54 -12.43
CA HIS A 87 -8.26 3.54 -12.04
C HIS A 87 -8.59 3.51 -10.54
N MET A 88 -8.45 2.37 -9.88
CA MET A 88 -8.66 2.26 -8.45
C MET A 88 -7.43 2.65 -7.64
N HIS A 89 -6.22 2.43 -8.20
CA HIS A 89 -4.94 2.61 -7.52
C HIS A 89 -4.27 3.96 -7.83
N ARG A 90 -4.57 4.58 -8.97
CA ARG A 90 -3.92 5.84 -9.37
C ARG A 90 -4.02 6.96 -8.34
N THR A 91 -5.09 6.98 -7.52
CA THR A 91 -5.25 7.96 -6.44
C THR A 91 -4.06 7.96 -5.47
N HIS A 92 -3.50 6.78 -5.19
CA HIS A 92 -2.30 6.62 -4.39
C HIS A 92 -1.09 7.35 -5.00
N HIS A 93 -0.97 7.27 -6.32
CA HIS A 93 0.13 7.88 -7.08
C HIS A 93 -0.06 9.36 -7.43
N THR A 94 -1.23 9.97 -7.16
CA THR A 94 -1.42 11.41 -7.43
C THR A 94 -0.74 12.32 -6.41
N ALA A 95 -0.23 11.78 -5.30
CA ALA A 95 0.47 12.55 -4.28
C ALA A 95 1.76 13.15 -4.82
N THR A 96 1.91 14.48 -4.68
CA THR A 96 3.09 15.21 -5.16
C THR A 96 4.22 15.33 -4.13
N ALA A 97 3.99 14.78 -2.94
CA ALA A 97 4.97 14.68 -1.86
C ALA A 97 4.70 13.43 -1.02
N MET A 98 5.76 12.76 -0.59
CA MET A 98 5.64 11.60 0.30
C MET A 98 5.42 12.06 1.74
N SER A 99 4.40 11.49 2.37
CA SER A 99 4.10 11.68 3.79
C SER A 99 3.33 10.47 4.32
N ILE A 100 3.29 10.33 5.64
CA ILE A 100 2.54 9.25 6.31
C ILE A 100 1.04 9.27 5.97
N SER A 101 0.49 10.40 5.58
CA SER A 101 -0.92 10.53 5.19
C SER A 101 -1.23 9.82 3.85
N VAL A 102 -0.24 9.70 2.97
CA VAL A 102 -0.37 9.02 1.67
C VAL A 102 -0.51 7.50 1.83
N ALA A 103 -0.05 6.93 2.95
CA ALA A 103 -0.03 5.49 3.19
C ALA A 103 -1.38 4.77 2.98
N TYR A 104 -2.51 5.50 3.13
CA TYR A 104 -3.87 4.98 2.95
C TYR A 104 -4.69 5.81 1.95
N ARG A 105 -4.03 6.55 1.05
CA ARG A 105 -4.66 7.35 0.01
C ARG A 105 -5.07 6.47 -1.16
N GLU A 106 -6.31 5.98 -1.16
CA GLU A 106 -6.81 5.03 -2.17
C GLU A 106 -8.28 5.29 -2.51
N ASN A 107 -8.68 4.84 -3.69
CA ASN A 107 -10.09 4.74 -4.06
C ASN A 107 -10.79 3.66 -3.20
N TRP A 108 -12.04 3.85 -2.83
CA TRP A 108 -12.82 2.91 -2.02
C TRP A 108 -12.86 1.48 -2.59
N ARG A 109 -12.87 1.35 -3.93
CA ARG A 109 -12.90 0.04 -4.60
C ARG A 109 -11.57 -0.70 -4.46
N TRP A 110 -10.46 0.03 -4.41
CA TRP A 110 -9.16 -0.58 -4.14
C TRP A 110 -9.20 -1.38 -2.85
N PHE A 111 -9.66 -0.76 -1.78
CA PHE A 111 -9.80 -1.44 -0.50
C PHE A 111 -10.84 -2.56 -0.52
N LEU A 112 -11.97 -2.37 -1.21
CA LEU A 112 -13.03 -3.36 -1.28
C LEU A 112 -12.58 -4.67 -1.93
N PHE A 113 -11.77 -4.59 -2.98
CA PHE A 113 -11.28 -5.76 -3.72
C PHE A 113 -9.92 -6.25 -3.25
N MET A 114 -9.32 -5.64 -2.22
CA MET A 114 -8.02 -6.01 -1.68
C MET A 114 -8.07 -7.41 -1.04
N PRO A 115 -7.40 -8.41 -1.63
CA PRO A 115 -7.61 -9.82 -1.26
C PRO A 115 -7.09 -10.18 0.13
N ASP A 116 -6.04 -9.51 0.57
CA ASP A 116 -5.44 -9.73 1.90
C ASP A 116 -6.38 -9.32 3.05
N ILE A 117 -7.29 -8.35 2.85
CA ILE A 117 -8.28 -7.98 3.86
C ILE A 117 -9.36 -9.06 3.97
N TRP A 118 -9.81 -9.62 2.84
CA TRP A 118 -10.75 -10.75 2.82
C TRP A 118 -10.14 -12.00 3.45
N TYR A 119 -8.87 -12.27 3.15
CA TYR A 119 -8.10 -13.35 3.78
C TYR A 119 -8.00 -13.15 5.29
N ALA A 120 -7.67 -11.95 5.75
CA ALA A 120 -7.64 -11.63 7.18
C ALA A 120 -9.00 -11.89 7.86
N GLY A 121 -10.11 -11.50 7.23
CA GLY A 121 -11.46 -11.80 7.73
C GLY A 121 -11.74 -13.29 7.84
N ALA A 122 -11.29 -14.08 6.87
CA ALA A 122 -11.37 -15.53 6.91
C ALA A 122 -10.58 -16.11 8.10
N LEU A 123 -9.36 -15.63 8.31
CA LEU A 123 -8.50 -16.09 9.41
C LEU A 123 -9.06 -15.69 10.80
N VAL A 124 -9.71 -14.54 10.91
CA VAL A 124 -10.45 -14.15 12.14
C VAL A 124 -11.53 -15.19 12.45
N TYR A 125 -12.34 -15.58 11.46
CA TYR A 125 -13.35 -16.62 11.61
C TYR A 125 -12.76 -17.97 12.04
N LEU A 126 -11.60 -18.33 11.49
CA LEU A 126 -10.87 -19.55 11.83
C LEU A 126 -10.20 -19.52 13.22
N GLY A 127 -10.28 -18.41 13.96
CA GLY A 127 -9.76 -18.30 15.32
C GLY A 127 -8.41 -17.59 15.46
N LEU A 128 -7.88 -16.95 14.40
CA LEU A 128 -6.58 -16.28 14.40
C LEU A 128 -6.68 -14.76 14.60
N GLY A 129 -7.70 -14.27 15.29
CA GLY A 129 -7.95 -12.82 15.47
C GLY A 129 -6.77 -12.05 16.07
N GLU A 130 -6.09 -12.63 17.09
CA GLU A 130 -4.91 -12.01 17.70
C GLU A 130 -3.73 -11.90 16.70
N ALA A 131 -3.46 -12.96 15.97
CA ALA A 131 -2.42 -12.98 14.94
C ALA A 131 -2.70 -11.99 13.81
N VAL A 132 -3.97 -11.87 13.40
CA VAL A 132 -4.42 -10.88 12.41
C VAL A 132 -4.19 -9.46 12.92
N LEU A 133 -4.50 -9.18 14.19
CA LEU A 133 -4.25 -7.87 14.79
C LEU A 133 -2.75 -7.53 14.77
N ILE A 134 -1.90 -8.45 15.21
CA ILE A 134 -0.44 -8.27 15.21
C ILE A 134 0.08 -8.04 13.79
N ALA A 135 -0.33 -8.86 12.84
CA ALA A 135 0.08 -8.71 11.44
C ALA A 135 -0.34 -7.35 10.86
N HIS A 136 -1.56 -6.88 11.14
CA HIS A 136 -2.03 -5.57 10.70
C HIS A 136 -1.28 -4.41 11.35
N LEU A 137 -0.84 -4.54 12.59
CA LEU A 137 0.06 -3.56 13.22
C LEU A 137 1.42 -3.52 12.52
N ILE A 138 1.99 -4.68 12.19
CA ILE A 138 3.25 -4.78 11.45
C ILE A 138 3.12 -4.14 10.06
N PHE A 139 2.08 -4.50 9.28
CA PHE A 139 1.83 -3.89 7.96
C PHE A 139 1.58 -2.38 8.05
N GLY A 140 0.80 -1.95 9.04
CA GLY A 140 0.52 -0.53 9.26
C GLY A 140 1.79 0.27 9.58
N CYS A 141 2.63 -0.24 10.47
CA CYS A 141 3.93 0.38 10.79
C CYS A 141 4.85 0.42 9.57
N ALA A 142 4.98 -0.69 8.83
CA ALA A 142 5.79 -0.75 7.62
C ALA A 142 5.30 0.26 6.57
N ASN A 143 4.00 0.30 6.29
CA ASN A 143 3.39 1.21 5.34
C ASN A 143 3.63 2.69 5.70
N VAL A 144 3.45 3.05 6.98
CA VAL A 144 3.75 4.41 7.47
C VAL A 144 5.24 4.74 7.35
N LEU A 145 6.13 3.81 7.66
CA LEU A 145 7.58 4.01 7.61
C LEU A 145 8.08 4.25 6.19
N VAL A 146 7.59 3.50 5.19
CA VAL A 146 8.04 3.65 3.79
C VAL A 146 7.48 4.91 3.13
N HIS A 147 6.30 5.37 3.55
CA HIS A 147 5.70 6.62 3.08
C HIS A 147 6.18 7.85 3.86
N SER A 148 6.82 7.67 5.02
CA SER A 148 7.28 8.78 5.85
C SER A 148 8.15 9.77 5.05
N ALA A 149 7.97 11.08 5.26
CA ALA A 149 8.85 12.10 4.71
C ALA A 149 10.31 11.97 5.20
N PHE A 150 10.50 11.28 6.32
CA PHE A 150 11.82 11.01 6.90
C PHE A 150 12.50 9.83 6.20
N ALA A 151 13.65 10.09 5.58
CA ALA A 151 14.47 9.10 4.88
C ALA A 151 15.35 8.33 5.87
N TRP A 152 14.74 7.53 6.74
CA TRP A 152 15.46 6.84 7.84
C TRP A 152 16.45 5.79 7.35
N ASP A 153 16.21 5.20 6.20
CA ASP A 153 17.07 4.18 5.59
C ASP A 153 18.41 4.75 5.08
N LYS A 154 18.52 6.07 4.85
CA LYS A 154 19.82 6.71 4.51
C LYS A 154 20.92 6.44 5.54
N VAL A 155 20.55 6.24 6.79
CA VAL A 155 21.52 5.93 7.85
C VAL A 155 22.20 4.59 7.59
N LEU A 156 21.50 3.62 7.00
CA LEU A 156 22.01 2.28 6.69
C LEU A 156 23.14 2.33 5.64
N TYR A 157 23.07 3.27 4.71
CA TYR A 157 24.08 3.44 3.65
C TYR A 157 25.26 4.32 4.07
N LYS A 158 25.12 5.06 5.15
CA LYS A 158 26.16 5.98 5.64
C LYS A 158 27.41 5.26 6.15
N TRP A 159 27.22 4.07 6.74
CA TRP A 159 28.29 3.36 7.41
C TRP A 159 28.74 2.14 6.59
N ARG A 160 30.00 2.13 6.13
CA ARG A 160 30.56 1.05 5.29
C ARG A 160 30.44 -0.35 5.89
N TRP A 161 30.49 -0.47 7.20
CA TRP A 161 30.34 -1.74 7.89
C TRP A 161 28.89 -2.27 7.90
N LEU A 162 27.88 -1.41 7.69
CA LEU A 162 26.47 -1.80 7.52
C LEU A 162 26.15 -2.24 6.09
N VAL A 163 26.99 -1.99 5.11
CA VAL A 163 26.70 -2.28 3.68
C VAL A 163 26.27 -3.74 3.44
N PRO A 164 26.94 -4.78 3.98
CA PRO A 164 26.49 -6.16 3.74
C PRO A 164 25.11 -6.44 4.34
N PHE A 165 24.82 -5.89 5.52
CA PHE A 165 23.50 -5.97 6.16
C PHE A 165 22.44 -5.21 5.36
N THR A 166 22.75 -4.00 4.94
CA THR A 166 21.82 -3.16 4.12
C THR A 166 21.53 -3.84 2.79
N TRP A 167 22.55 -4.42 2.15
CA TRP A 167 22.43 -5.17 0.91
C TRP A 167 21.45 -6.35 1.04
N LEU A 168 21.51 -7.09 2.15
CA LEU A 168 20.57 -8.18 2.43
C LEU A 168 19.18 -7.63 2.75
N LEU A 169 19.10 -6.61 3.61
CA LEU A 169 17.85 -6.03 4.07
C LEU A 169 17.02 -5.49 2.92
N GLU A 170 17.64 -4.73 1.99
CA GLU A 170 16.94 -4.14 0.83
C GLU A 170 16.39 -5.19 -0.16
N ARG A 171 16.82 -6.45 -0.05
CA ARG A 171 16.29 -7.56 -0.85
C ARG A 171 15.16 -8.31 -0.19
N LEU A 172 15.03 -8.17 1.12
CA LEU A 172 14.06 -8.89 1.93
C LEU A 172 12.89 -8.00 2.35
N VAL A 173 13.15 -6.72 2.63
CA VAL A 173 12.19 -5.81 3.23
C VAL A 173 12.10 -4.52 2.41
N GLN A 174 10.88 -4.03 2.22
CA GLN A 174 10.63 -2.75 1.56
C GLN A 174 11.24 -1.59 2.37
N LEU A 175 12.09 -0.79 1.71
CA LEU A 175 12.71 0.40 2.29
C LEU A 175 12.09 1.68 1.72
N PRO A 176 12.20 2.83 2.42
CA PRO A 176 11.73 4.11 1.89
C PRO A 176 12.31 4.46 0.52
N SER A 177 13.59 4.20 0.27
CA SER A 177 14.23 4.49 -1.02
C SER A 177 13.59 3.71 -2.17
N THR A 178 13.35 2.41 -2.00
CA THR A 178 12.74 1.54 -3.02
C THR A 178 11.26 1.87 -3.23
N HIS A 179 10.50 2.13 -2.15
CA HIS A 179 9.09 2.49 -2.25
C HIS A 179 8.89 3.87 -2.87
N ARG A 180 9.73 4.85 -2.52
CA ARG A 180 9.66 6.18 -3.14
C ARG A 180 10.04 6.18 -4.61
N ALA A 181 10.94 5.28 -5.04
CA ALA A 181 11.21 5.11 -6.47
C ALA A 181 9.98 4.60 -7.22
N HIS A 182 9.16 3.76 -6.56
CA HIS A 182 7.86 3.33 -7.08
C HIS A 182 6.87 4.50 -7.24
N HIS A 183 6.91 5.49 -6.37
CA HIS A 183 6.10 6.70 -6.43
C HIS A 183 6.71 7.85 -7.26
N ALA A 184 7.86 7.64 -7.89
CA ALA A 184 8.49 8.68 -8.70
C ALA A 184 7.56 9.10 -9.86
N GLU A 185 7.59 10.37 -10.24
CA GLU A 185 6.89 10.87 -11.44
C GLU A 185 7.41 10.14 -12.68
N LEU A 186 8.74 10.01 -12.78
CA LEU A 186 9.43 9.28 -13.83
C LEU A 186 10.61 8.49 -13.23
N ASP A 187 10.90 7.33 -13.80
CA ASP A 187 12.08 6.53 -13.50
C ASP A 187 13.36 7.10 -14.15
N GLU A 188 14.49 6.42 -13.99
CA GLU A 188 15.77 6.80 -14.58
C GLU A 188 15.80 6.74 -16.12
N HIS A 189 14.78 6.14 -16.74
CA HIS A 189 14.59 6.06 -18.19
C HIS A 189 13.56 7.07 -18.71
N GLY A 190 13.05 7.95 -17.85
CA GLY A 190 12.04 8.95 -18.21
C GLY A 190 10.65 8.36 -18.43
N LYS A 191 10.33 7.21 -17.81
CA LYS A 191 9.04 6.53 -17.88
C LYS A 191 8.38 6.46 -16.51
N PRO A 192 7.03 6.36 -16.45
CA PRO A 192 6.36 6.04 -15.19
C PRO A 192 6.90 4.74 -14.59
N PRO A 193 7.16 4.68 -13.29
CA PRO A 193 7.74 3.52 -12.63
C PRO A 193 6.85 2.28 -12.76
N HIS A 194 7.48 1.13 -13.06
CA HIS A 194 6.80 -0.15 -13.17
C HIS A 194 7.58 -1.24 -12.42
N HIS A 195 7.87 -0.97 -11.15
CA HIS A 195 8.72 -1.78 -10.28
C HIS A 195 8.40 -1.53 -8.81
N ASN A 196 8.92 -2.37 -7.92
CA ASN A 196 8.87 -2.23 -6.46
C ASN A 196 7.44 -2.25 -5.89
N PHE A 197 6.70 -3.34 -6.16
CA PHE A 197 5.29 -3.50 -5.79
C PHE A 197 5.05 -4.07 -4.40
N ALA A 198 6.07 -4.55 -3.69
CA ALA A 198 5.93 -5.11 -2.35
C ALA A 198 5.37 -4.09 -1.35
N GLN A 199 4.71 -4.58 -0.29
CA GLN A 199 4.27 -3.77 0.84
C GLN A 199 5.24 -3.87 2.02
N LEU A 200 5.62 -5.09 2.39
CA LEU A 200 6.51 -5.38 3.50
C LEU A 200 7.72 -6.20 3.05
N LEU A 201 7.47 -7.36 2.43
CA LEU A 201 8.50 -8.32 2.04
C LEU A 201 8.95 -8.05 0.60
N PHE A 202 10.02 -7.30 0.44
CA PHE A 202 10.59 -6.97 -0.87
C PHE A 202 11.16 -8.19 -1.62
N ILE A 203 11.21 -9.32 -0.95
CA ILE A 203 11.59 -10.60 -1.54
C ILE A 203 10.72 -10.97 -2.76
N TRP A 204 9.45 -10.54 -2.79
CA TRP A 204 8.56 -10.79 -3.94
C TRP A 204 9.04 -10.06 -5.18
N ASP A 205 9.41 -8.77 -5.06
CA ASP A 205 10.00 -8.03 -6.17
C ASP A 205 11.31 -8.66 -6.63
N THR A 206 12.13 -9.11 -5.69
CA THR A 206 13.39 -9.80 -6.00
C THR A 206 13.15 -11.11 -6.75
N LEU A 207 12.20 -11.93 -6.30
CA LEU A 207 11.90 -13.24 -6.91
C LEU A 207 11.21 -13.12 -8.27
N PHE A 208 10.32 -12.14 -8.44
CA PHE A 208 9.55 -11.96 -9.67
C PHE A 208 10.15 -10.94 -10.64
N GLY A 209 11.38 -10.47 -10.38
CA GLY A 209 12.15 -9.63 -11.29
C GLY A 209 11.60 -8.22 -11.45
N THR A 210 10.89 -7.70 -10.45
CA THR A 210 10.36 -6.32 -10.42
C THR A 210 11.12 -5.43 -9.45
N ALA A 211 12.20 -5.91 -8.83
CA ALA A 211 13.02 -5.13 -7.93
C ALA A 211 13.88 -4.11 -8.67
N ASN A 212 13.77 -2.85 -8.30
CA ASN A 212 14.70 -1.78 -8.65
C ASN A 212 15.38 -1.26 -7.37
N PHE A 213 16.65 -1.56 -7.20
CA PHE A 213 17.45 -1.18 -6.04
C PHE A 213 18.03 0.21 -6.24
N THR A 214 17.43 1.21 -5.63
CA THR A 214 17.86 2.61 -5.72
C THR A 214 18.91 2.99 -4.66
N HIS A 215 19.11 2.10 -3.68
CA HIS A 215 19.97 2.33 -2.52
C HIS A 215 19.53 3.60 -1.76
N ASP A 216 20.43 4.58 -1.56
CA ASP A 216 20.12 5.84 -0.88
C ASP A 216 19.63 6.96 -1.83
N ARG A 217 19.36 6.64 -3.10
CA ARG A 217 18.85 7.61 -4.08
C ARG A 217 17.33 7.75 -3.96
N TYR A 218 16.88 8.99 -4.00
CA TYR A 218 15.47 9.35 -3.89
C TYR A 218 15.03 10.14 -5.11
N PRO A 219 13.78 9.94 -5.60
CA PRO A 219 13.24 10.75 -6.68
C PRO A 219 13.17 12.23 -6.32
N GLU A 220 13.37 13.09 -7.30
CA GLU A 220 13.19 14.53 -7.15
C GLU A 220 11.71 14.93 -7.17
N ARG A 221 10.87 14.18 -7.89
CA ARG A 221 9.46 14.43 -8.07
C ARG A 221 8.64 13.17 -7.86
N TYR A 222 7.45 13.36 -7.32
CA TYR A 222 6.44 12.33 -7.10
C TYR A 222 5.16 12.69 -7.85
N GLY A 223 4.35 11.69 -8.12
CA GLY A 223 3.06 11.88 -8.76
C GLY A 223 2.95 11.23 -10.13
N ILE A 224 1.88 11.54 -10.82
CA ILE A 224 1.60 11.06 -12.17
C ILE A 224 1.99 12.16 -13.16
N PRO A 225 2.77 11.86 -14.22
CA PRO A 225 3.11 12.85 -15.24
C PRO A 225 1.85 13.46 -15.86
N ASN A 226 1.82 14.79 -15.95
CA ASN A 226 0.70 15.54 -16.53
C ASN A 226 -0.67 15.27 -15.87
N ASP A 227 -0.70 14.87 -14.59
CA ASP A 227 -1.96 14.63 -13.86
C ASP A 227 -2.88 15.86 -13.95
N PRO A 228 -4.12 15.72 -14.44
CA PRO A 228 -5.06 16.83 -14.56
C PRO A 228 -5.53 17.39 -13.22
N GLY A 229 -5.21 16.70 -12.11
CA GLY A 229 -5.64 17.09 -10.76
C GLY A 229 -7.14 16.85 -10.56
N ASP A 230 -7.56 15.59 -10.60
CA ASP A 230 -8.97 15.24 -10.39
C ASP A 230 -9.51 15.72 -9.05
N PRO A 231 -10.78 16.19 -8.98
CA PRO A 231 -11.45 16.49 -7.72
C PRO A 231 -11.41 15.30 -6.74
N TRP A 232 -11.39 15.59 -5.44
CA TRP A 232 -11.34 14.56 -4.39
C TRP A 232 -12.42 13.47 -4.55
N CYS A 233 -13.64 13.83 -4.97
CA CYS A 233 -14.72 12.87 -5.18
C CYS A 233 -14.44 11.90 -6.33
N VAL A 234 -13.76 12.34 -7.39
CA VAL A 234 -13.34 11.47 -8.51
C VAL A 234 -12.24 10.52 -8.04
N GLN A 235 -11.26 11.03 -7.31
CA GLN A 235 -10.17 10.23 -6.78
C GLN A 235 -10.68 9.11 -5.85
N LEU A 236 -11.57 9.44 -4.91
CA LEU A 236 -12.00 8.51 -3.86
C LEU A 236 -13.20 7.66 -4.26
N TRP A 237 -14.11 8.17 -5.09
CA TRP A 237 -15.43 7.59 -5.33
C TRP A 237 -15.71 7.23 -6.79
N TRP A 238 -14.68 7.22 -7.64
CA TRP A 238 -14.86 6.63 -8.97
C TRP A 238 -15.37 5.18 -8.85
N PRO A 239 -16.33 4.72 -9.67
CA PRO A 239 -16.94 5.38 -10.83
C PRO A 239 -18.22 6.18 -10.54
N PHE A 240 -18.60 6.39 -9.29
CA PHE A 240 -19.78 7.18 -8.94
C PHE A 240 -19.57 8.67 -9.24
N CYS A 241 -18.38 9.19 -8.95
CA CYS A 241 -17.93 10.49 -9.42
C CYS A 241 -16.99 10.30 -10.61
N ARG A 242 -17.24 11.05 -11.72
CA ARG A 242 -16.44 10.98 -12.94
C ARG A 242 -15.97 12.36 -13.36
N SER A 243 -14.79 12.42 -14.02
CA SER A 243 -14.27 13.61 -14.65
C SER A 243 -14.14 13.36 -16.15
N ARG A 244 -14.62 14.29 -16.98
CA ARG A 244 -14.48 14.20 -18.45
C ARG A 244 -13.02 14.14 -18.91
N LYS A 245 -12.09 14.71 -18.12
CA LYS A 245 -10.65 14.68 -18.38
C LYS A 245 -10.05 13.31 -18.10
N ALA A 246 -10.38 12.71 -16.96
CA ALA A 246 -9.87 11.39 -16.59
C ALA A 246 -10.32 10.30 -17.58
N ASP A 247 -11.56 10.37 -18.07
CA ASP A 247 -12.10 9.36 -19.01
C ASP A 247 -11.46 9.45 -20.43
N SER A 248 -10.81 10.56 -20.79
CA SER A 248 -10.19 10.74 -22.12
C SER A 248 -8.75 10.25 -22.21
N GLU A 249 -8.03 10.18 -21.11
CA GLU A 249 -6.61 9.76 -21.08
C GLU A 249 -6.43 8.23 -21.01
N TYR A 250 -7.52 7.49 -20.82
CA TYR A 250 -7.49 6.03 -20.60
C TYR A 250 -8.27 5.24 -21.70
N ARG A 251 -8.52 5.86 -22.84
CA ARG A 251 -8.98 5.19 -24.05
C ARG A 251 -7.78 4.88 -24.94
#